data_c9ea3fa8e71a17076d5cd3edb0379e4d
#
_entry.id   c9ea3fa8e71a17076d5cd3edb0379e4d
#
_cell.length_a   1.000
_cell.length_b   1.000
_cell.length_c   1.000
_cell.angle_alpha   90.00
_cell.angle_beta   90.00
_cell.angle_gamma   90.00
#
_symmetry.space_group_name_H-M   'P 1'
#
loop_
_entity.id
_entity.type
_entity.pdbx_description
1 polymer ?
#
loop_
_entity_poly.entity_id
_entity_poly.type
_entity_poly.pdbx_seq_one_letter_code
_entity_poly.pdbx_strand_id
1 'polypeptide(L)'
;STAKGYIWAALANHLKLVHFFYENGSRSRKILTGYLREDYRGAIQSDGLGNYKIIEKEAYPDAIRLSCFQHCKRKFLNITGNKDAEKIVRIINRLYQNEHRIPPDWTARQILDYRNKYAPPILKELKEELINIKNKKSTLPKSELSKAINYTLNEYDALCNYIRSADYAPDNNAIERLMRYISLSRRNSLFCGSHQGAKRTALIYSLACS
;
A
#
# COMPACT_ATOMS: atom_id res chain seq x y z
N SER A 1 -32.09 -12.09 7.69
CA SER A 1 -31.28 -11.30 6.75
C SER A 1 -29.84 -11.21 7.23
N THR A 2 -28.87 -11.50 6.35
CA THR A 2 -27.44 -11.36 6.65
C THR A 2 -27.05 -9.88 6.59
N ALA A 3 -26.56 -9.33 7.70
CA ALA A 3 -25.97 -7.99 7.72
C ALA A 3 -24.52 -8.03 7.23
N LYS A 4 -24.16 -7.13 6.32
CA LYS A 4 -22.80 -7.01 5.79
C LYS A 4 -21.95 -6.16 6.74
N GLY A 5 -20.85 -6.72 7.21
CA GLY A 5 -19.87 -6.01 8.02
C GLY A 5 -18.46 -6.11 7.44
N TYR A 6 -17.55 -5.30 7.95
CA TYR A 6 -16.16 -5.23 7.48
C TYR A 6 -15.19 -5.35 8.64
N ILE A 7 -14.13 -6.14 8.43
CA ILE A 7 -12.96 -6.13 9.32
C ILE A 7 -11.88 -5.30 8.66
N TRP A 8 -11.39 -4.34 9.40
CA TRP A 8 -10.28 -3.47 9.07
C TRP A 8 -9.02 -3.95 9.78
N ALA A 9 -7.86 -3.57 9.28
CA ALA A 9 -6.59 -3.80 9.94
C ALA A 9 -5.71 -2.55 9.86
N ALA A 10 -5.05 -2.25 10.96
CA ALA A 10 -3.99 -1.25 11.04
C ALA A 10 -2.73 -1.93 11.58
N LEU A 11 -1.58 -1.69 10.93
CA LEU A 11 -0.30 -2.27 11.31
C LEU A 11 0.70 -1.15 11.62
N ALA A 12 1.21 -1.15 12.85
CA ALA A 12 2.36 -0.35 13.24
C ALA A 12 3.65 -1.16 13.01
N ASN A 13 4.27 -1.01 11.83
CA ASN A 13 5.41 -1.84 11.40
C ASN A 13 6.58 -1.85 12.41
N HIS A 14 6.96 -0.68 12.92
CA HIS A 14 8.08 -0.53 13.86
C HIS A 14 7.83 -1.18 15.22
N LEU A 15 6.55 -1.28 15.64
CA LEU A 15 6.13 -1.92 16.88
C LEU A 15 5.77 -3.39 16.69
N LYS A 16 5.65 -3.87 15.45
CA LYS A 16 5.10 -5.18 15.09
C LYS A 16 3.71 -5.42 15.68
N LEU A 17 2.93 -4.36 15.90
CA LEU A 17 1.58 -4.42 16.44
C LEU A 17 0.56 -4.30 15.32
N VAL A 18 -0.41 -5.20 15.31
CA VAL A 18 -1.56 -5.16 14.43
C VAL A 18 -2.86 -5.00 15.21
N HIS A 19 -3.73 -4.13 14.74
CA HIS A 19 -5.08 -3.97 15.28
C HIS A 19 -6.09 -4.30 14.19
N PHE A 20 -6.82 -5.41 14.39
CA PHE A 20 -8.01 -5.71 13.61
C PHE A 20 -9.23 -5.15 14.34
N PHE A 21 -10.11 -4.49 13.61
CA PHE A 21 -11.34 -3.97 14.18
C PHE A 21 -12.53 -4.16 13.23
N TYR A 22 -13.69 -4.36 13.82
CA TYR A 22 -14.93 -4.61 13.09
C TYR A 22 -15.79 -3.37 13.00
N GLU A 23 -16.30 -3.10 11.79
CA GLU A 23 -17.26 -2.04 11.52
C GLU A 23 -18.53 -2.57 10.86
N ASN A 24 -19.66 -2.10 11.38
CA ASN A 24 -20.98 -2.50 10.92
C ASN A 24 -21.40 -1.71 9.68
N GLY A 25 -21.45 -2.38 8.55
CA GLY A 25 -22.15 -1.92 7.35
C GLY A 25 -21.45 -0.88 6.48
N SER A 26 -20.29 -0.32 6.86
CA SER A 26 -19.68 0.75 6.08
C SER A 26 -18.20 0.56 5.78
N ARG A 27 -17.81 0.83 4.54
CA ARG A 27 -16.43 1.15 4.14
C ARG A 27 -16.23 2.67 4.08
N SER A 28 -16.94 3.42 4.92
CA SER A 28 -16.89 4.87 4.85
C SER A 28 -15.56 5.41 5.35
N ARG A 29 -15.18 6.49 4.77
CA ARG A 29 -14.05 7.36 5.12
C ARG A 29 -14.01 7.73 6.61
N LYS A 30 -15.20 7.93 7.23
CA LYS A 30 -15.34 8.29 8.64
C LYS A 30 -14.70 7.31 9.61
N ILE A 31 -14.56 6.04 9.24
CA ILE A 31 -13.93 5.00 10.07
C ILE A 31 -12.43 5.30 10.25
N LEU A 32 -11.78 5.71 9.19
CA LEU A 32 -10.35 6.00 9.21
C LEU A 32 -10.04 7.38 9.77
N THR A 33 -10.91 8.37 9.57
CA THR A 33 -10.71 9.72 10.13
C THR A 33 -10.82 9.77 11.66
N GLY A 34 -11.52 8.82 12.27
CA GLY A 34 -11.63 8.69 13.74
C GLY A 34 -10.64 7.70 14.36
N TYR A 35 -9.83 7.01 13.54
CA TYR A 35 -8.94 5.96 14.03
C TYR A 35 -7.62 6.49 14.61
N LEU A 36 -7.02 7.47 13.97
CA LEU A 36 -5.82 8.15 14.44
C LEU A 36 -6.21 9.48 15.09
N ARG A 37 -5.34 10.02 15.94
CA ARG A 37 -5.52 11.35 16.51
C ARG A 37 -5.44 12.42 15.42
N GLU A 38 -6.18 13.51 15.57
CA GLU A 38 -6.22 14.60 14.59
C GLU A 38 -4.84 15.26 14.35
N ASP A 39 -3.96 15.22 15.37
CA ASP A 39 -2.59 15.73 15.30
C ASP A 39 -1.55 14.71 14.80
N TYR A 40 -1.99 13.61 14.18
CA TYR A 40 -1.08 12.56 13.71
C TYR A 40 -0.18 13.06 12.58
N ARG A 41 1.14 12.92 12.78
CA ARG A 41 2.20 13.36 11.85
C ARG A 41 3.07 12.22 11.32
N GLY A 42 2.73 10.99 11.63
CA GLY A 42 3.44 9.81 11.14
C GLY A 42 3.16 9.52 9.68
N ALA A 43 3.65 8.38 9.21
CA ALA A 43 3.37 7.92 7.86
C ALA A 43 2.11 7.04 7.83
N ILE A 44 1.32 7.19 6.76
CA ILE A 44 0.16 6.35 6.47
C ILE A 44 0.38 5.68 5.12
N GLN A 45 0.38 4.34 5.11
CA GLN A 45 0.50 3.55 3.90
C GLN A 45 -0.82 2.85 3.57
N SER A 46 -1.25 2.96 2.32
CA SER A 46 -2.46 2.33 1.81
C SER A 46 -2.29 1.82 0.37
N ASP A 47 -3.30 1.10 -0.14
CA ASP A 47 -3.33 0.54 -1.49
C ASP A 47 -3.64 1.56 -2.60
N GLY A 48 -3.74 2.84 -2.26
CA GLY A 48 -4.02 3.92 -3.21
C GLY A 48 -5.47 3.98 -3.72
N LEU A 49 -6.41 3.32 -3.05
CA LEU A 49 -7.84 3.56 -3.30
C LEU A 49 -8.18 5.03 -3.07
N GLY A 50 -8.98 5.62 -3.97
CA GLY A 50 -9.29 7.06 -3.97
C GLY A 50 -9.80 7.61 -2.64
N ASN A 51 -10.48 6.79 -1.83
CA ASN A 51 -10.95 7.15 -0.51
C ASN A 51 -9.83 7.48 0.48
N TYR A 52 -8.67 6.84 0.37
CA TYR A 52 -7.52 7.09 1.26
C TYR A 52 -6.84 8.42 0.97
N LYS A 53 -6.77 8.85 -0.30
CA LYS A 53 -6.18 10.16 -0.67
C LYS A 53 -6.88 11.34 -0.02
N ILE A 54 -8.20 11.24 0.13
CA ILE A 54 -9.01 12.31 0.73
C ILE A 54 -8.81 12.34 2.25
N ILE A 55 -8.70 11.18 2.89
CA ILE A 55 -8.45 11.06 4.32
C ILE A 55 -7.12 11.74 4.69
N GLU A 56 -6.09 11.46 3.90
CA GLU A 56 -4.75 12.00 4.11
C GLU A 56 -4.70 13.53 3.98
N LYS A 57 -5.47 14.10 3.04
CA LYS A 57 -5.49 15.56 2.82
C LYS A 57 -6.36 16.31 3.81
N GLU A 58 -7.48 15.74 4.23
CA GLU A 58 -8.49 16.42 5.03
C GLU A 58 -8.39 16.09 6.52
N ALA A 59 -8.10 14.82 6.86
CA ALA A 59 -8.07 14.39 8.25
C ALA A 59 -6.67 14.45 8.87
N TYR A 60 -5.63 14.21 8.08
CA TYR A 60 -4.24 14.16 8.57
C TYR A 60 -3.32 14.92 7.61
N PRO A 61 -3.44 16.25 7.52
CA PRO A 61 -2.69 17.06 6.55
C PRO A 61 -1.17 17.01 6.76
N ASP A 62 -0.72 16.78 7.99
CA ASP A 62 0.69 16.70 8.34
C ASP A 62 1.28 15.27 8.22
N ALA A 63 0.46 14.28 7.92
CA ALA A 63 0.92 12.91 7.77
C ALA A 63 1.65 12.70 6.43
N ILE A 64 2.68 11.85 6.46
CA ILE A 64 3.41 11.45 5.26
C ILE A 64 2.64 10.32 4.57
N ARG A 65 2.20 10.57 3.35
CA ARG A 65 1.55 9.55 2.55
C ARG A 65 2.57 8.60 1.93
N LEU A 66 2.32 7.30 2.06
CA LEU A 66 3.05 6.24 1.38
C LEU A 66 2.09 5.48 0.47
N SER A 67 2.51 5.22 -0.76
CA SER A 67 1.79 4.36 -1.69
C SER A 67 2.49 3.00 -1.85
N CYS A 68 1.89 2.10 -2.64
CA CYS A 68 2.34 0.72 -2.77
C CYS A 68 2.82 0.42 -4.19
N PHE A 69 4.13 0.16 -4.36
CA PHE A 69 4.69 -0.24 -5.65
C PHE A 69 4.12 -1.56 -6.18
N GLN A 70 3.70 -2.48 -5.30
CA GLN A 70 3.12 -3.74 -5.73
C GLN A 70 1.77 -3.53 -6.44
N HIS A 71 0.96 -2.57 -5.98
CA HIS A 71 -0.28 -2.21 -6.66
C HIS A 71 -0.03 -1.56 -8.03
N CYS A 72 0.96 -0.68 -8.12
CA CYS A 72 1.39 -0.12 -9.41
C CYS A 72 1.86 -1.22 -10.35
N LYS A 73 2.78 -2.07 -9.91
CA LYS A 73 3.35 -3.17 -10.69
C LYS A 73 2.28 -4.12 -11.21
N ARG A 74 1.29 -4.48 -10.36
CA ARG A 74 0.19 -5.37 -10.73
C ARG A 74 -0.62 -4.84 -11.92
N LYS A 75 -0.82 -3.50 -12.00
CA LYS A 75 -1.53 -2.89 -13.15
C LYS A 75 -0.81 -3.13 -14.46
N PHE A 76 0.53 -3.06 -14.48
CA PHE A 76 1.32 -3.34 -15.68
C PHE A 76 1.42 -4.85 -15.97
N LEU A 77 1.51 -5.71 -14.97
CA LEU A 77 1.52 -7.16 -15.13
C LEU A 77 0.24 -7.71 -15.78
N ASN A 78 -0.89 -7.04 -15.55
CA ASN A 78 -2.17 -7.43 -16.17
C ASN A 78 -2.24 -7.11 -17.67
N ILE A 79 -1.26 -6.37 -18.22
CA ILE A 79 -1.19 -6.00 -19.65
C ILE A 79 -0.22 -6.98 -20.31
N THR A 80 -0.75 -8.07 -20.85
CA THR A 80 0.05 -9.13 -21.48
C THR A 80 0.58 -8.73 -22.86
N GLY A 81 1.80 -9.17 -23.20
CA GLY A 81 2.39 -8.98 -24.52
C GLY A 81 2.76 -7.52 -24.86
N ASN A 82 2.82 -6.64 -23.86
CA ASN A 82 3.17 -5.23 -24.08
C ASN A 82 4.58 -4.93 -23.54
N LYS A 83 5.52 -4.67 -24.45
CA LYS A 83 6.93 -4.40 -24.14
C LYS A 83 7.12 -3.17 -23.24
N ASP A 84 6.28 -2.14 -23.38
CA ASP A 84 6.35 -0.94 -22.56
C ASP A 84 5.90 -1.24 -21.11
N ALA A 85 4.83 -2.01 -20.94
CA ALA A 85 4.40 -2.47 -19.61
C ALA A 85 5.48 -3.35 -18.94
N GLU A 86 6.07 -4.27 -19.68
CA GLU A 86 7.17 -5.12 -19.19
C GLU A 86 8.39 -4.29 -18.78
N LYS A 87 8.70 -3.21 -19.51
CA LYS A 87 9.80 -2.30 -19.18
C LYS A 87 9.58 -1.64 -17.82
N ILE A 88 8.37 -1.12 -17.57
CA ILE A 88 8.02 -0.53 -16.27
C ILE A 88 8.13 -1.56 -15.15
N VAL A 89 7.64 -2.79 -15.36
CA VAL A 89 7.77 -3.89 -14.39
C VAL A 89 9.24 -4.17 -14.05
N ARG A 90 10.13 -4.19 -15.06
CA ARG A 90 11.58 -4.38 -14.82
C ARG A 90 12.18 -3.26 -13.96
N ILE A 91 11.81 -2.01 -14.22
CA ILE A 91 12.31 -0.87 -13.43
C ILE A 91 11.83 -0.99 -11.96
N ILE A 92 10.55 -1.29 -11.74
CA ILE A 92 10.02 -1.50 -10.39
C ILE A 92 10.71 -2.69 -9.70
N ASN A 93 10.99 -3.78 -10.41
CA ASN A 93 11.69 -4.92 -9.86
C ASN A 93 13.10 -4.56 -9.35
N ARG A 94 13.79 -3.63 -9.99
CA ARG A 94 15.11 -3.16 -9.53
C ARG A 94 15.03 -2.45 -8.18
N LEU A 95 13.94 -1.72 -7.89
CA LEU A 95 13.72 -1.16 -6.55
C LEU A 95 13.61 -2.28 -5.50
N TYR A 96 12.83 -3.32 -5.78
CA TYR A 96 12.73 -4.48 -4.89
C TYR A 96 14.04 -5.24 -4.73
N GLN A 97 14.83 -5.39 -5.80
CA GLN A 97 16.14 -6.00 -5.72
C GLN A 97 17.08 -5.21 -4.80
N ASN A 98 17.00 -3.88 -4.81
CA ASN A 98 17.77 -3.06 -3.89
C ASN A 98 17.31 -3.26 -2.44
N GLU A 99 16.01 -3.27 -2.17
CA GLU A 99 15.48 -3.54 -0.83
C GLU A 99 15.90 -4.92 -0.30
N HIS A 100 15.88 -5.95 -1.14
CA HIS A 100 16.33 -7.29 -0.78
C HIS A 100 17.84 -7.42 -0.48
N ARG A 101 18.65 -6.45 -0.89
CA ARG A 101 20.08 -6.40 -0.57
C ARG A 101 20.39 -5.76 0.77
N ILE A 102 19.38 -5.17 1.43
CA ILE A 102 19.55 -4.55 2.75
C ILE A 102 19.62 -5.67 3.78
N PRO A 103 20.74 -5.85 4.50
CA PRO A 103 20.85 -6.83 5.56
C PRO A 103 19.91 -6.50 6.73
N PRO A 104 19.38 -7.52 7.43
CA PRO A 104 18.42 -7.31 8.51
C PRO A 104 19.02 -6.68 9.77
N ASP A 105 20.33 -6.71 9.92
CA ASP A 105 21.10 -6.18 11.04
C ASP A 105 21.60 -4.74 10.81
N TRP A 106 21.29 -4.14 9.67
CA TRP A 106 21.68 -2.76 9.42
C TRP A 106 20.91 -1.79 10.32
N THR A 107 21.63 -0.77 10.78
CA THR A 107 21.02 0.36 11.50
C THR A 107 20.11 1.18 10.57
N ALA A 108 19.18 1.92 11.14
CA ALA A 108 18.30 2.83 10.39
C ALA A 108 19.11 3.81 9.51
N ARG A 109 20.27 4.28 9.98
CA ARG A 109 21.16 5.15 9.23
C ARG A 109 21.74 4.47 7.99
N GLN A 110 22.25 3.26 8.13
CA GLN A 110 22.79 2.49 7.01
C GLN A 110 21.74 2.20 5.95
N ILE A 111 20.51 1.86 6.37
CA ILE A 111 19.39 1.64 5.46
C ILE A 111 19.08 2.93 4.69
N LEU A 112 18.99 4.07 5.37
CA LEU A 112 18.71 5.36 4.74
C LEU A 112 19.81 5.77 3.76
N ASP A 113 21.07 5.66 4.15
CA ASP A 113 22.22 5.99 3.30
C ASP A 113 22.23 5.12 2.03
N TYR A 114 21.92 3.82 2.17
CA TYR A 114 21.79 2.90 1.05
C TYR A 114 20.62 3.26 0.13
N ARG A 115 19.43 3.46 0.69
CA ARG A 115 18.24 3.86 -0.08
C ARG A 115 18.45 5.15 -0.84
N ASN A 116 19.01 6.18 -0.17
CA ASN A 116 19.28 7.48 -0.77
C ASN A 116 20.36 7.43 -1.87
N LYS A 117 21.24 6.44 -1.84
CA LYS A 117 22.24 6.22 -2.89
C LYS A 117 21.68 5.50 -4.11
N TYR A 118 20.86 4.45 -3.90
CA TYR A 118 20.51 3.51 -4.98
C TYR A 118 19.09 3.66 -5.52
N ALA A 119 18.14 4.17 -4.73
CA ALA A 119 16.75 4.30 -5.18
C ALA A 119 16.48 5.52 -6.07
N PRO A 120 17.01 6.74 -5.80
CA PRO A 120 16.66 7.92 -6.58
C PRO A 120 16.92 7.81 -8.08
N PRO A 121 18.05 7.24 -8.55
CA PRO A 121 18.28 7.06 -9.99
C PRO A 121 17.21 6.18 -10.65
N ILE A 122 16.77 5.10 -9.96
CA ILE A 122 15.74 4.19 -10.47
C ILE A 122 14.37 4.85 -10.46
N LEU A 123 14.06 5.61 -9.41
CA LEU A 123 12.82 6.38 -9.32
C LEU A 123 12.73 7.43 -10.44
N LYS A 124 13.83 8.13 -10.70
CA LYS A 124 13.92 9.10 -11.79
C LYS A 124 13.68 8.43 -13.15
N GLU A 125 14.38 7.32 -13.42
CA GLU A 125 14.19 6.51 -14.64
C GLU A 125 12.74 6.05 -14.78
N LEU A 126 12.11 5.60 -13.69
CA LEU A 126 10.70 5.20 -13.69
C LEU A 126 9.80 6.36 -14.15
N LYS A 127 9.98 7.55 -13.59
CA LYS A 127 9.18 8.72 -13.95
C LYS A 127 9.35 9.13 -15.41
N GLU A 128 10.60 9.20 -15.85
CA GLU A 128 10.95 9.54 -17.23
C GLU A 128 10.34 8.54 -18.22
N GLU A 129 10.45 7.25 -17.93
CA GLU A 129 9.91 6.21 -18.79
C GLU A 129 8.37 6.22 -18.83
N LEU A 130 7.71 6.43 -17.69
CA LEU A 130 6.25 6.60 -17.66
C LEU A 130 5.79 7.78 -18.52
N ILE A 131 6.50 8.91 -18.47
CA ILE A 131 6.20 10.09 -19.29
C ILE A 131 6.46 9.80 -20.77
N ASN A 132 7.60 9.17 -21.07
CA ASN A 132 7.97 8.81 -22.44
C ASN A 132 6.91 7.90 -23.09
N ILE A 133 6.49 6.85 -22.38
CA ILE A 133 5.48 5.91 -22.88
C ILE A 133 4.13 6.61 -23.04
N LYS A 134 3.74 7.46 -22.07
CA LYS A 134 2.49 8.23 -22.12
C LYS A 134 2.39 9.09 -23.37
N ASN A 135 3.52 9.67 -23.81
CA ASN A 135 3.59 10.58 -24.95
C ASN A 135 3.73 9.87 -26.32
N LYS A 136 3.87 8.54 -26.34
CA LYS A 136 3.90 7.79 -27.60
C LYS A 136 2.55 7.85 -28.30
N LYS A 137 2.55 8.05 -29.62
CA LYS A 137 1.33 8.01 -30.46
C LYS A 137 0.60 6.65 -30.35
N SER A 138 1.33 5.57 -30.08
CA SER A 138 0.79 4.21 -29.88
C SER A 138 0.06 4.02 -28.55
N THR A 139 0.22 4.93 -27.57
CA THR A 139 -0.43 4.84 -26.27
C THR A 139 -1.77 5.55 -26.32
N LEU A 140 -2.83 4.77 -26.58
CA LEU A 140 -4.19 5.33 -26.66
C LEU A 140 -4.65 5.85 -25.29
N PRO A 141 -5.31 7.03 -25.22
CA PRO A 141 -5.66 7.71 -23.95
C PRO A 141 -6.51 6.88 -22.97
N LYS A 142 -7.35 5.96 -23.48
CA LYS A 142 -8.24 5.11 -22.66
C LYS A 142 -7.75 3.66 -22.52
N SER A 143 -6.55 3.35 -23.04
CA SER A 143 -5.98 1.99 -22.92
C SER A 143 -5.65 1.63 -21.47
N GLU A 144 -5.56 0.34 -21.18
CA GLU A 144 -5.14 -0.14 -19.86
C GLU A 144 -3.72 0.34 -19.51
N LEU A 145 -2.83 0.44 -20.53
CA LEU A 145 -1.49 1.01 -20.36
C LEU A 145 -1.56 2.47 -19.92
N SER A 146 -2.37 3.30 -20.58
CA SER A 146 -2.54 4.71 -20.20
C SER A 146 -3.12 4.85 -18.79
N LYS A 147 -4.09 4.02 -18.41
CA LYS A 147 -4.66 3.99 -17.04
C LYS A 147 -3.60 3.62 -16.00
N ALA A 148 -2.79 2.59 -16.26
CA ALA A 148 -1.72 2.16 -15.37
C ALA A 148 -0.65 3.25 -15.19
N ILE A 149 -0.25 3.90 -16.28
CA ILE A 149 0.71 5.03 -16.27
C ILE A 149 0.16 6.20 -15.46
N ASN A 150 -1.07 6.64 -15.76
CA ASN A 150 -1.68 7.77 -15.05
C ASN A 150 -1.85 7.47 -13.56
N TYR A 151 -2.25 6.25 -13.19
CA TYR A 151 -2.30 5.82 -11.80
C TYR A 151 -0.93 5.96 -11.13
N THR A 152 0.13 5.43 -11.75
CA THR A 152 1.47 5.43 -11.17
C THR A 152 2.04 6.84 -11.08
N LEU A 153 1.82 7.70 -12.06
CA LEU A 153 2.22 9.10 -12.02
C LEU A 153 1.49 9.88 -10.93
N ASN A 154 0.19 9.62 -10.73
CA ASN A 154 -0.60 10.25 -9.66
C ASN A 154 -0.17 9.81 -8.25
N GLU A 155 0.41 8.61 -8.14
CA GLU A 155 0.95 8.07 -6.88
C GLU A 155 2.43 8.35 -6.68
N TYR A 156 3.12 8.93 -7.68
CA TYR A 156 4.58 8.96 -7.76
C TYR A 156 5.25 9.56 -6.52
N ASP A 157 4.79 10.70 -6.05
CA ASP A 157 5.38 11.36 -4.88
C ASP A 157 5.22 10.51 -3.61
N ALA A 158 4.04 9.90 -3.43
CA ALA A 158 3.79 9.00 -2.31
C ALA A 158 4.57 7.67 -2.43
N LEU A 159 4.84 7.19 -3.66
CA LEU A 159 5.71 6.06 -3.89
C LEU A 159 7.17 6.37 -3.53
N CYS A 160 7.63 7.60 -3.80
CA CYS A 160 8.99 8.02 -3.47
C CYS A 160 9.23 8.19 -1.98
N ASN A 161 8.19 8.46 -1.18
CA ASN A 161 8.35 8.76 0.24
C ASN A 161 8.92 7.59 1.07
N TYR A 162 8.92 6.34 0.58
CA TYR A 162 9.44 5.21 1.34
C TYR A 162 10.95 5.33 1.67
N ILE A 163 11.71 6.10 0.86
CA ILE A 163 13.13 6.32 1.12
C ILE A 163 13.42 7.30 2.28
N ARG A 164 12.39 7.97 2.83
CA ARG A 164 12.56 9.01 3.87
C ARG A 164 12.75 8.45 5.27
N SER A 165 12.42 7.17 5.49
CA SER A 165 12.65 6.48 6.76
C SER A 165 13.00 5.02 6.54
N ALA A 166 13.82 4.47 7.43
CA ALA A 166 14.13 3.04 7.45
C ALA A 166 12.90 2.17 7.78
N ASP A 167 11.96 2.72 8.55
CA ASP A 167 10.72 2.03 8.96
C ASP A 167 9.67 1.96 7.84
N TYR A 168 9.84 2.73 6.77
CA TYR A 168 8.89 2.74 5.67
C TYR A 168 9.17 1.59 4.70
N ALA A 169 8.12 0.99 4.18
CA ALA A 169 8.21 -0.07 3.19
C ALA A 169 7.79 0.43 1.79
N PRO A 170 8.35 -0.11 0.70
CA PRO A 170 7.93 0.23 -0.66
C PRO A 170 6.54 -0.31 -1.00
N ASP A 171 5.98 -1.19 -0.19
CA ASP A 171 4.65 -1.76 -0.37
C ASP A 171 3.94 -2.07 0.96
N ASN A 172 2.64 -2.36 0.86
CA ASN A 172 1.80 -2.75 1.99
C ASN A 172 1.62 -4.27 2.13
N ASN A 173 2.54 -5.07 1.60
CA ASN A 173 2.44 -6.53 1.63
C ASN A 173 2.38 -7.10 3.06
N ALA A 174 2.96 -6.42 4.05
CA ALA A 174 2.92 -6.87 5.44
C ALA A 174 1.48 -6.95 5.96
N ILE A 175 0.71 -5.88 5.80
CA ILE A 175 -0.71 -5.86 6.22
C ILE A 175 -1.57 -6.78 5.35
N GLU A 176 -1.28 -6.90 4.04
CA GLU A 176 -2.01 -7.82 3.16
C GLU A 176 -1.83 -9.28 3.57
N ARG A 177 -0.62 -9.68 4.01
CA ARG A 177 -0.37 -11.02 4.56
C ARG A 177 -1.20 -11.27 5.81
N LEU A 178 -1.29 -10.31 6.72
CA LEU A 178 -2.10 -10.42 7.93
C LEU A 178 -3.59 -10.55 7.60
N MET A 179 -4.09 -9.78 6.63
CA MET A 179 -5.49 -9.89 6.17
C MET A 179 -5.83 -11.26 5.57
N ARG A 180 -4.84 -12.05 5.13
CA ARG A 180 -5.08 -13.43 4.66
C ARG A 180 -5.60 -14.33 5.77
N TYR A 181 -5.20 -14.16 7.02
CA TYR A 181 -5.73 -14.95 8.13
C TYR A 181 -7.24 -14.77 8.25
N ILE A 182 -7.73 -13.52 8.17
CA ILE A 182 -9.16 -13.22 8.16
C ILE A 182 -9.85 -13.82 6.93
N SER A 183 -9.25 -13.71 5.74
CA SER A 183 -9.86 -14.23 4.51
C SER A 183 -9.89 -15.77 4.46
N LEU A 184 -8.91 -16.45 5.05
CA LEU A 184 -8.90 -17.91 5.18
C LEU A 184 -9.96 -18.37 6.19
N SER A 185 -10.08 -17.70 7.33
CA SER A 185 -11.11 -17.99 8.33
C SER A 185 -12.52 -17.88 7.73
N ARG A 186 -12.76 -16.93 6.83
CA ARG A 186 -14.03 -16.79 6.10
C ARG A 186 -14.34 -17.95 5.16
N ARG A 187 -13.37 -18.71 4.70
CA ARG A 187 -13.60 -19.94 3.91
C ARG A 187 -14.06 -21.10 4.79
N ASN A 188 -13.60 -21.12 6.04
CA ASN A 188 -13.93 -22.17 7.00
C ASN A 188 -15.20 -21.83 7.81
N SER A 189 -15.49 -20.55 8.01
CA SER A 189 -16.65 -20.05 8.74
C SER A 189 -17.25 -18.90 7.96
N LEU A 190 -18.31 -19.18 7.18
CA LEU A 190 -18.97 -18.20 6.29
C LEU A 190 -19.52 -16.97 7.04
N PHE A 191 -19.80 -17.11 8.35
CA PHE A 191 -20.38 -16.08 9.18
C PHE A 191 -19.72 -16.01 10.54
N CYS A 192 -19.61 -14.79 11.10
CA CYS A 192 -19.20 -14.58 12.50
C CYS A 192 -20.37 -14.75 13.48
N GLY A 193 -21.53 -15.23 13.01
CA GLY A 193 -22.74 -15.43 13.79
C GLY A 193 -23.47 -14.16 14.21
N SER A 194 -22.73 -13.11 14.60
CA SER A 194 -23.29 -11.83 15.06
C SER A 194 -22.24 -10.71 14.96
N HIS A 195 -22.67 -9.45 15.14
CA HIS A 195 -21.74 -8.30 15.27
C HIS A 195 -20.78 -8.47 16.44
N GLN A 196 -21.24 -9.02 17.56
CA GLN A 196 -20.38 -9.33 18.71
C GLN A 196 -19.37 -10.44 18.40
N GLY A 197 -19.79 -11.46 17.66
CA GLY A 197 -18.88 -12.50 17.16
C GLY A 197 -17.79 -11.92 16.27
N ALA A 198 -18.12 -11.01 15.36
CA ALA A 198 -17.16 -10.35 14.49
C ALA A 198 -16.17 -9.46 15.27
N LYS A 199 -16.64 -8.73 16.30
CA LYS A 199 -15.75 -7.96 17.20
C LYS A 199 -14.78 -8.85 17.97
N ARG A 200 -15.27 -9.97 18.52
CA ARG A 200 -14.41 -10.95 19.22
C ARG A 200 -13.37 -11.57 18.28
N THR A 201 -13.76 -11.93 17.07
CA THR A 201 -12.85 -12.43 16.04
C THR A 201 -11.75 -11.41 15.74
N ALA A 202 -12.09 -10.15 15.51
CA ALA A 202 -11.12 -9.11 15.27
C ALA A 202 -10.13 -8.93 16.45
N LEU A 203 -10.63 -8.96 17.69
CA LEU A 203 -9.78 -8.89 18.89
C LEU A 203 -8.83 -10.06 18.99
N ILE A 204 -9.31 -11.30 18.81
CA ILE A 204 -8.50 -12.51 18.88
C ILE A 204 -7.37 -12.46 17.84
N TYR A 205 -7.68 -12.06 16.59
CA TYR A 205 -6.65 -11.92 15.57
C TYR A 205 -5.65 -10.80 15.87
N SER A 206 -6.10 -9.70 16.49
CA SER A 206 -5.18 -8.65 16.94
C SER A 206 -4.15 -9.19 17.94
N LEU A 207 -4.60 -9.98 18.92
CA LEU A 207 -3.72 -10.58 19.92
C LEU A 207 -2.81 -11.68 19.33
N ALA A 208 -3.34 -12.49 18.42
CA ALA A 208 -2.58 -13.61 17.84
C ALA A 208 -1.54 -13.19 16.79
N CYS A 209 -1.70 -12.03 16.16
CA CYS A 209 -0.84 -11.54 15.10
C CYS A 209 0.13 -10.41 15.53
N SER A 210 0.00 -9.89 16.75
CA SER A 210 0.95 -8.98 17.41
C SER A 210 1.96 -9.77 18.21
#